data_30d438216f21da1fc1f5b75e514767b2
#
_entry.id   30d438216f21da1fc1f5b75e514767b2
#
_cell.length_a   1.000
_cell.length_b   1.000
_cell.length_c   1.000
_cell.angle_alpha   90.00
_cell.angle_beta   90.00
_cell.angle_gamma   90.00
#
_symmetry.space_group_name_H-M   'P 1'
#
loop_
_entity.id
_entity.type
_entity.pdbx_description
1 polymer ?
#
loop_
_entity_poly.entity_id
_entity_poly.type
_entity_poly.pdbx_seq_one_letter_code
_entity_poly.pdbx_strand_id
1 'polypeptide(L)'
;YLYEEIGKILGLNERHNIIVMGAGNLGQALTNYVKFEKLGFVIIGLFDVNPALDGVTVRGIKIRMLDELESFCEENQVDIAALTMPKEKADAIANRLVGLGIRAIWNFAHVDLELIDKNVVVENVHLSDSLMQLSYNIVRNKKQKKTATEKVL
;
A
#
# COMPACT_ATOMS: atom_id res chain seq x y z
N TYR A 1 21.35 1.89 -12.26
CA TYR A 1 21.58 1.13 -13.52
C TYR A 1 20.95 -0.27 -13.49
N LEU A 2 21.26 -1.09 -12.49
CA LEU A 2 20.72 -2.46 -12.40
C LEU A 2 19.19 -2.48 -12.31
N TYR A 3 18.60 -1.59 -11.52
CA TYR A 3 17.15 -1.48 -11.39
C TYR A 3 16.49 -1.06 -12.70
N GLU A 4 17.12 -0.18 -13.46
CA GLU A 4 16.59 0.25 -14.75
C GLU A 4 16.60 -0.91 -15.76
N GLU A 5 17.66 -1.70 -15.82
CA GLU A 5 17.77 -2.84 -16.73
C GLU A 5 16.78 -3.96 -16.36
N ILE A 6 16.64 -4.28 -15.08
CA ILE A 6 15.65 -5.24 -14.60
C ILE A 6 14.24 -4.72 -14.89
N GLY A 7 13.99 -3.44 -14.68
CA GLY A 7 12.71 -2.81 -14.98
C GLY A 7 12.33 -2.94 -16.45
N LYS A 8 13.26 -2.75 -17.39
CA LYS A 8 13.03 -2.95 -18.83
C LYS A 8 12.64 -4.39 -19.15
N ILE A 9 13.34 -5.35 -18.56
CA ILE A 9 13.08 -6.78 -18.78
C ILE A 9 11.71 -7.18 -18.24
N LEU A 10 11.31 -6.64 -17.07
CA LEU A 10 10.06 -6.98 -16.40
C LEU A 10 8.87 -6.08 -16.80
N GLY A 11 9.08 -5.11 -17.70
CA GLY A 11 8.02 -4.16 -18.08
C GLY A 11 7.77 -3.07 -17.02
N LEU A 12 8.64 -2.92 -16.04
CA LEU A 12 8.50 -1.92 -14.96
C LEU A 12 8.81 -0.48 -15.40
N ASN A 13 9.20 -0.28 -16.67
CA ASN A 13 9.37 1.06 -17.23
C ASN A 13 8.03 1.70 -17.59
N GLU A 14 6.95 0.93 -17.61
CA GLU A 14 5.61 1.45 -17.81
C GLU A 14 5.21 2.24 -16.56
N ARG A 15 4.50 3.36 -16.79
CA ARG A 15 3.99 4.18 -15.70
C ARG A 15 2.69 3.58 -15.18
N HIS A 16 2.60 3.39 -13.88
CA HIS A 16 1.40 2.88 -13.22
C HIS A 16 0.80 3.93 -12.30
N ASN A 17 -0.49 4.15 -12.44
CA ASN A 17 -1.24 5.06 -11.58
C ASN A 17 -1.82 4.31 -10.38
N ILE A 18 -1.60 4.85 -9.20
CA ILE A 18 -2.04 4.27 -7.93
C ILE A 18 -3.07 5.19 -7.28
N ILE A 19 -4.14 4.61 -6.76
CA ILE A 19 -5.00 5.27 -5.78
C ILE A 19 -4.81 4.63 -4.41
N VAL A 20 -4.92 5.44 -3.36
CA VAL A 20 -4.77 4.98 -1.98
C VAL A 20 -6.14 5.06 -1.30
N MET A 21 -6.59 3.92 -0.79
CA MET A 21 -7.87 3.79 -0.08
C MET A 21 -7.59 3.82 1.41
N GLY A 22 -7.91 4.94 2.04
CA GLY A 22 -7.64 5.23 3.45
C GLY A 22 -6.61 6.33 3.61
N ALA A 23 -7.02 7.46 4.20
CA ALA A 23 -6.18 8.64 4.40
C ALA A 23 -5.73 8.81 5.86
N GLY A 24 -5.55 7.70 6.55
CA GLY A 24 -4.93 7.67 7.87
C GLY A 24 -3.40 7.83 7.78
N ASN A 25 -2.71 7.51 8.86
CA ASN A 25 -1.25 7.70 8.93
C ASN A 25 -0.50 6.95 7.81
N LEU A 26 -0.85 5.70 7.56
CA LEU A 26 -0.19 4.91 6.53
C LEU A 26 -0.51 5.41 5.12
N GLY A 27 -1.78 5.71 4.85
CA GLY A 27 -2.19 6.22 3.53
C GLY A 27 -1.51 7.54 3.17
N GLN A 28 -1.40 8.44 4.13
CA GLN A 28 -0.69 9.71 3.96
C GLN A 28 0.81 9.51 3.80
N ALA A 29 1.40 8.58 4.56
CA ALA A 29 2.82 8.24 4.45
C ALA A 29 3.17 7.68 3.07
N LEU A 30 2.34 6.80 2.53
CA LEU A 30 2.51 6.28 1.16
C LEU A 30 2.42 7.41 0.13
N THR A 31 1.45 8.31 0.29
CA THR A 31 1.25 9.44 -0.62
C THR A 31 2.45 10.40 -0.60
N ASN A 32 3.10 10.56 0.54
CA ASN A 32 4.29 11.39 0.70
C ASN A 32 5.60 10.74 0.24
N TYR A 33 5.59 9.45 -0.08
CA TYR A 33 6.81 8.73 -0.43
C TYR A 33 7.25 9.04 -1.87
N VAL A 34 8.21 9.94 -1.99
CA VAL A 34 8.65 10.50 -3.28
C VAL A 34 9.35 9.52 -4.22
N LYS A 35 9.93 8.44 -3.68
CA LYS A 35 10.70 7.48 -4.48
C LYS A 35 9.84 6.63 -5.41
N PHE A 36 8.54 6.52 -5.16
CA PHE A 36 7.64 5.77 -6.03
C PHE A 36 7.65 6.31 -7.46
N GLU A 37 7.68 7.63 -7.64
CA GLU A 37 7.69 8.25 -8.96
C GLU A 37 8.92 7.85 -9.77
N LYS A 38 10.09 7.72 -9.12
CA LYS A 38 11.33 7.28 -9.78
C LYS A 38 11.24 5.83 -10.27
N LEU A 39 10.38 5.02 -9.66
CA LEU A 39 10.15 3.63 -10.03
C LEU A 39 9.01 3.47 -11.03
N GLY A 40 8.39 4.56 -11.47
CA GLY A 40 7.29 4.55 -12.42
C GLY A 40 5.90 4.45 -11.78
N PHE A 41 5.79 4.65 -10.46
CA PHE A 41 4.52 4.60 -9.76
C PHE A 41 4.09 5.99 -9.31
N VAL A 42 2.89 6.39 -9.70
CA VAL A 42 2.36 7.73 -9.41
C VAL A 42 1.07 7.60 -8.63
N ILE A 43 1.02 8.20 -7.44
CA ILE A 43 -0.21 8.28 -6.67
C ILE A 43 -1.02 9.44 -7.20
N ILE A 44 -2.21 9.14 -7.74
CA ILE A 44 -3.09 10.12 -8.37
C ILE A 44 -4.35 10.42 -7.56
N GLY A 45 -4.68 9.59 -6.58
CA GLY A 45 -5.87 9.76 -5.77
C GLY A 45 -5.70 9.23 -4.36
N LEU A 46 -6.37 9.88 -3.40
CA LEU A 46 -6.40 9.51 -2.00
C LEU A 46 -7.83 9.63 -1.51
N PHE A 47 -8.39 8.55 -0.97
CA PHE A 47 -9.81 8.45 -0.61
C PHE A 47 -9.99 8.10 0.86
N ASP A 48 -11.02 8.64 1.47
CA ASP A 48 -11.42 8.32 2.84
C ASP A 48 -12.93 8.47 3.02
N VAL A 49 -13.45 7.96 4.14
CA VAL A 49 -14.86 8.12 4.52
C VAL A 49 -15.06 9.20 5.58
N ASN A 50 -13.98 9.68 6.19
CA ASN A 50 -14.04 10.69 7.25
C ASN A 50 -14.29 12.09 6.65
N PRO A 51 -15.47 12.72 6.92
CA PRO A 51 -15.79 14.03 6.34
C PRO A 51 -14.81 15.13 6.75
N ALA A 52 -14.13 14.99 7.91
CA ALA A 52 -13.16 15.97 8.37
C ALA A 52 -11.92 16.05 7.47
N LEU A 53 -11.68 15.01 6.67
CA LEU A 53 -10.54 14.94 5.75
C LEU A 53 -10.88 15.43 4.35
N ASP A 54 -12.15 15.64 4.04
CA ASP A 54 -12.58 16.05 2.70
C ASP A 54 -11.92 17.36 2.29
N GLY A 55 -11.27 17.34 1.13
CA GLY A 55 -10.58 18.49 0.58
C GLY A 55 -9.21 18.81 1.16
N VAL A 56 -8.79 18.11 2.20
CA VAL A 56 -7.41 18.23 2.74
C VAL A 56 -6.43 17.72 1.67
N THR A 57 -5.32 18.43 1.48
CA THR A 57 -4.31 18.02 0.50
C THR A 57 -3.11 17.39 1.18
N VAL A 58 -2.62 16.31 0.59
CA VAL A 58 -1.38 15.64 0.98
C VAL A 58 -0.48 15.63 -0.24
N ARG A 59 0.62 16.37 -0.19
CA ARG A 59 1.56 16.51 -1.29
C ARG A 59 0.89 16.90 -2.62
N GLY A 60 -0.03 17.87 -2.56
CA GLY A 60 -0.78 18.34 -3.73
C GLY A 60 -1.93 17.44 -4.18
N ILE A 61 -2.14 16.30 -3.54
CA ILE A 61 -3.23 15.38 -3.84
C ILE A 61 -4.35 15.62 -2.84
N LYS A 62 -5.53 15.96 -3.36
CA LYS A 62 -6.72 16.24 -2.56
C LYS A 62 -7.33 14.93 -2.04
N ILE A 63 -7.60 14.86 -0.74
CA ILE A 63 -8.37 13.74 -0.17
C ILE A 63 -9.79 13.86 -0.66
N ARG A 64 -10.32 12.80 -1.26
CA ARG A 64 -11.68 12.72 -1.78
C ARG A 64 -12.51 11.76 -0.94
N MET A 65 -13.80 11.98 -0.93
CA MET A 65 -14.71 11.04 -0.25
C MET A 65 -14.97 9.83 -1.15
N LEU A 66 -15.32 8.72 -0.51
CA LEU A 66 -15.49 7.43 -1.18
C LEU A 66 -16.61 7.45 -2.23
N ASP A 67 -17.61 8.31 -2.10
CA ASP A 67 -18.67 8.47 -3.08
C ASP A 67 -18.20 9.06 -4.41
N GLU A 68 -17.02 9.66 -4.46
CA GLU A 68 -16.42 10.16 -5.70
C GLU A 68 -15.58 9.09 -6.45
N LEU A 69 -15.50 7.86 -5.91
CA LEU A 69 -14.60 6.82 -6.47
C LEU A 69 -14.96 6.44 -7.91
N GLU A 70 -16.24 6.22 -8.18
CA GLU A 70 -16.70 5.80 -9.51
C GLU A 70 -16.40 6.87 -10.57
N SER A 71 -16.74 8.13 -10.30
CA SER A 71 -16.46 9.22 -11.23
C SER A 71 -14.97 9.45 -11.43
N PHE A 72 -14.17 9.28 -10.38
CA PHE A 72 -12.72 9.38 -10.48
C PHE A 72 -12.14 8.30 -11.39
N CYS A 73 -12.60 7.06 -11.27
CA CYS A 73 -12.15 5.95 -12.10
C CYS A 73 -12.63 6.06 -13.55
N GLU A 74 -13.75 6.74 -13.80
CA GLU A 74 -14.21 7.04 -15.16
C GLU A 74 -13.32 8.07 -15.85
N GLU A 75 -12.84 9.05 -15.11
CA GLU A 75 -12.02 10.15 -15.63
C GLU A 75 -10.52 9.84 -15.69
N ASN A 76 -10.06 8.85 -14.93
CA ASN A 76 -8.65 8.52 -14.78
C ASN A 76 -8.42 7.04 -14.97
N GLN A 77 -7.31 6.68 -15.62
CA GLN A 77 -6.87 5.29 -15.65
C GLN A 77 -6.17 4.96 -14.32
N VAL A 78 -6.71 3.98 -13.62
CA VAL A 78 -6.17 3.50 -12.35
C VAL A 78 -5.68 2.07 -12.52
N ASP A 79 -4.41 1.84 -12.27
CA ASP A 79 -3.78 0.53 -12.44
C ASP A 79 -3.74 -0.26 -11.14
N ILE A 80 -3.46 0.41 -10.02
CA ILE A 80 -3.25 -0.22 -8.72
C ILE A 80 -4.06 0.53 -7.66
N ALA A 81 -4.68 -0.21 -6.76
CA ALA A 81 -5.29 0.36 -5.55
C ALA A 81 -4.56 -0.16 -4.32
N ALA A 82 -4.05 0.75 -3.48
CA ALA A 82 -3.46 0.42 -2.19
C ALA A 82 -4.54 0.50 -1.11
N LEU A 83 -4.73 -0.58 -0.35
CA LEU A 83 -5.71 -0.66 0.72
C LEU A 83 -5.00 -0.43 2.06
N THR A 84 -5.29 0.69 2.69
CA THR A 84 -4.73 1.06 4.01
C THR A 84 -5.82 1.24 5.07
N MET A 85 -7.05 0.86 4.75
CA MET A 85 -8.19 0.95 5.65
C MET A 85 -8.23 -0.22 6.65
N PRO A 86 -9.11 -0.16 7.67
CA PRO A 86 -9.32 -1.29 8.57
C PRO A 86 -9.77 -2.55 7.83
N LYS A 87 -9.31 -3.71 8.32
CA LYS A 87 -9.57 -5.03 7.71
C LYS A 87 -11.06 -5.34 7.52
N GLU A 88 -11.92 -4.82 8.39
CA GLU A 88 -13.37 -5.06 8.36
C GLU A 88 -14.03 -4.49 7.10
N LYS A 89 -13.41 -3.49 6.48
CA LYS A 89 -13.93 -2.83 5.27
C LYS A 89 -13.21 -3.26 3.99
N ALA A 90 -12.12 -4.01 4.12
CA ALA A 90 -11.22 -4.29 3.01
C ALA A 90 -11.89 -5.09 1.89
N ASP A 91 -12.65 -6.14 2.21
CA ASP A 91 -13.29 -6.97 1.19
C ASP A 91 -14.31 -6.21 0.36
N ALA A 92 -15.18 -5.42 1.01
CA ALA A 92 -16.19 -4.63 0.31
C ALA A 92 -15.56 -3.61 -0.64
N ILE A 93 -14.53 -2.90 -0.17
CA ILE A 93 -13.82 -1.91 -0.97
C ILE A 93 -13.05 -2.58 -2.11
N ALA A 94 -12.36 -3.69 -1.84
CA ALA A 94 -11.62 -4.43 -2.86
C ALA A 94 -12.54 -4.91 -3.99
N ASN A 95 -13.67 -5.50 -3.66
CA ASN A 95 -14.64 -5.94 -4.67
C ASN A 95 -15.25 -4.77 -5.46
N ARG A 96 -15.50 -3.64 -4.81
CA ARG A 96 -15.96 -2.42 -5.48
C ARG A 96 -14.93 -1.91 -6.48
N LEU A 97 -13.65 -1.88 -6.11
CA LEU A 97 -12.55 -1.49 -6.99
C LEU A 97 -12.41 -2.41 -8.20
N VAL A 98 -12.50 -3.71 -7.96
CA VAL A 98 -12.45 -4.72 -9.04
C VAL A 98 -13.62 -4.54 -10.00
N GLY A 99 -14.82 -4.25 -9.49
CA GLY A 99 -15.98 -3.92 -10.31
C GLY A 99 -15.79 -2.69 -11.19
N LEU A 100 -14.90 -1.78 -10.82
CA LEU A 100 -14.53 -0.60 -11.60
C LEU A 100 -13.41 -0.85 -12.62
N GLY A 101 -12.91 -2.08 -12.71
CA GLY A 101 -11.89 -2.47 -13.67
C GLY A 101 -10.47 -2.50 -13.14
N ILE A 102 -10.25 -2.26 -11.85
CA ILE A 102 -8.93 -2.31 -11.24
C ILE A 102 -8.51 -3.77 -11.07
N ARG A 103 -7.32 -4.12 -11.57
CA ARG A 103 -6.83 -5.51 -11.64
C ARG A 103 -5.62 -5.79 -10.76
N ALA A 104 -5.14 -4.80 -9.99
CA ALA A 104 -4.03 -4.97 -9.08
C ALA A 104 -4.31 -4.28 -7.74
N ILE A 105 -4.15 -5.00 -6.65
CA ILE A 105 -4.39 -4.51 -5.30
C ILE A 105 -3.14 -4.70 -4.45
N TRP A 106 -2.70 -3.61 -3.83
CA TRP A 106 -1.61 -3.61 -2.87
C TRP A 106 -2.21 -3.57 -1.47
N ASN A 107 -2.24 -4.72 -0.81
CA ASN A 107 -3.04 -4.92 0.39
C ASN A 107 -2.22 -4.74 1.66
N PHE A 108 -2.49 -3.67 2.41
CA PHE A 108 -1.91 -3.41 3.73
C PHE A 108 -2.89 -3.72 4.88
N ALA A 109 -4.06 -4.27 4.58
CA ALA A 109 -5.17 -4.36 5.53
C ALA A 109 -5.18 -5.62 6.39
N HIS A 110 -4.11 -6.38 6.51
CA HIS A 110 -3.96 -7.56 7.39
C HIS A 110 -5.11 -8.58 7.31
N VAL A 111 -5.64 -8.80 6.12
CA VAL A 111 -6.71 -9.76 5.88
C VAL A 111 -6.52 -10.38 4.51
N ASP A 112 -6.83 -11.66 4.38
CA ASP A 112 -6.89 -12.30 3.08
C ASP A 112 -8.17 -11.86 2.37
N LEU A 113 -8.03 -11.21 1.22
CA LEU A 113 -9.16 -10.66 0.50
C LEU A 113 -9.97 -11.77 -0.16
N GLU A 114 -11.28 -11.76 0.06
CA GLU A 114 -12.23 -12.64 -0.60
C GLU A 114 -12.79 -11.93 -1.84
N LEU A 115 -12.10 -12.10 -2.97
CA LEU A 115 -12.49 -11.47 -4.23
C LEU A 115 -13.38 -12.41 -5.04
N ILE A 116 -14.46 -11.85 -5.58
CA ILE A 116 -15.39 -12.55 -6.46
C ILE A 116 -14.69 -12.86 -7.78
N ASP A 117 -13.97 -11.90 -8.34
CA ASP A 117 -13.16 -12.07 -9.54
C ASP A 117 -11.75 -12.53 -9.17
N LYS A 118 -11.34 -13.69 -9.67
CA LYS A 118 -10.02 -14.29 -9.40
C LYS A 118 -8.92 -13.81 -10.35
N ASN A 119 -9.24 -13.00 -11.35
CA ASN A 119 -8.26 -12.44 -12.29
C ASN A 119 -7.66 -11.12 -11.80
N VAL A 120 -7.48 -10.99 -10.49
CA VAL A 120 -6.92 -9.80 -9.85
C VAL A 120 -5.61 -10.18 -9.18
N VAL A 121 -4.58 -9.40 -9.42
CA VAL A 121 -3.28 -9.58 -8.76
C VAL A 121 -3.35 -8.90 -7.39
N VAL A 122 -3.08 -9.65 -6.33
CA VAL A 122 -3.03 -9.12 -4.97
C VAL A 122 -1.65 -9.33 -4.39
N GLU A 123 -1.01 -8.26 -3.99
CA GLU A 123 0.24 -8.30 -3.23
C GLU A 123 -0.04 -7.89 -1.79
N ASN A 124 0.23 -8.78 -0.85
CA ASN A 124 -0.01 -8.54 0.57
C ASN A 124 1.25 -8.01 1.25
N VAL A 125 1.10 -6.95 2.05
CA VAL A 125 2.17 -6.38 2.87
C VAL A 125 1.82 -6.56 4.34
N HIS A 126 2.69 -7.25 5.06
CA HIS A 126 2.51 -7.56 6.48
C HIS A 126 3.52 -6.77 7.31
N LEU A 127 3.23 -5.49 7.55
CA LEU A 127 4.13 -4.58 8.28
C LEU A 127 4.39 -5.05 9.72
N SER A 128 3.37 -5.57 10.39
CA SER A 128 3.49 -6.09 11.75
C SER A 128 4.41 -7.31 11.82
N ASP A 129 4.38 -8.17 10.81
CA ASP A 129 5.24 -9.35 10.76
C ASP A 129 6.71 -8.96 10.68
N SER A 130 7.06 -7.96 9.86
CA SER A 130 8.42 -7.43 9.78
C SER A 130 8.89 -6.87 11.12
N LEU A 131 8.03 -6.14 11.82
CA LEU A 131 8.34 -5.58 13.13
C LEU A 131 8.53 -6.67 14.18
N MET A 132 7.70 -7.71 14.15
CA MET A 132 7.83 -8.86 15.06
C MET A 132 9.12 -9.63 14.82
N GLN A 133 9.52 -9.80 13.55
CA GLN A 133 10.79 -10.43 13.20
C GLN A 133 11.97 -9.62 13.73
N LEU A 134 11.90 -8.29 13.63
CA LEU A 134 12.93 -7.41 14.16
C LEU A 134 13.01 -7.51 15.70
N SER A 135 11.87 -7.53 16.38
CA SER A 135 11.79 -7.71 17.83
C SER A 135 12.42 -9.03 18.27
N TYR A 136 12.09 -10.11 17.58
CA TYR A 136 12.70 -11.42 17.83
C TYR A 136 14.23 -11.38 17.69
N ASN A 137 14.75 -10.77 16.64
CA ASN A 137 16.18 -10.65 16.40
C ASN A 137 16.88 -9.81 17.47
N ILE A 138 16.25 -8.74 17.96
CA ILE A 138 16.78 -7.93 19.06
C ILE A 138 16.94 -8.78 20.33
N VAL A 139 15.91 -9.53 20.71
CA VAL A 139 15.94 -10.40 21.91
C VAL A 139 17.01 -11.48 21.77
N ARG A 140 17.09 -12.12 20.60
CA ARG A 140 18.11 -13.14 20.34
C ARG A 140 19.52 -12.58 20.46
N ASN A 141 19.79 -11.41 19.92
CA ASN A 141 21.10 -10.76 20.00
C ASN A 141 21.47 -10.38 21.44
N LYS A 142 20.52 -9.92 22.23
CA LYS A 142 20.74 -9.62 23.67
C LYS A 142 21.11 -10.88 24.43
N LYS A 143 20.46 -12.00 24.20
CA LYS A 143 20.80 -13.29 24.81
C LYS A 143 22.21 -13.76 24.43
N GLN A 144 22.61 -13.63 23.18
CA GLN A 144 23.94 -13.97 22.71
C GLN A 144 25.01 -13.12 23.38
N LYS A 145 24.82 -11.82 23.49
CA LYS A 145 25.74 -10.91 24.18
C LYS A 145 25.88 -11.25 25.66
N LYS A 146 24.76 -11.55 26.34
CA LYS A 146 24.79 -11.95 27.75
C LYS A 146 25.57 -13.25 27.94
N THR A 147 25.37 -14.25 27.12
CA THR A 147 26.07 -15.51 27.17
C THR A 147 27.59 -15.32 26.91
N ALA A 148 27.97 -14.50 25.94
CA ALA A 148 29.38 -14.19 25.66
C ALA A 148 30.05 -13.48 26.85
N THR A 149 29.36 -12.53 27.50
CA THR A 149 29.88 -11.86 28.68
C THR A 149 30.06 -12.81 29.86
N GLU A 150 29.11 -13.71 30.08
CA GLU A 150 29.22 -14.74 31.13
C GLU A 150 30.36 -15.71 30.89
N LYS A 151 30.65 -16.05 29.63
CA LYS A 151 31.81 -16.94 29.28
C LYS A 151 33.16 -16.27 29.49
N VAL A 152 33.26 -14.96 29.42
CA VAL A 152 34.49 -14.19 29.59
C VAL A 152 34.81 -13.99 31.08
N LEU A 153 33.81 -13.99 31.93
CA LEU A 153 33.95 -13.87 33.37
C LEU A 153 34.25 -15.23 34.01
#